data_89cc0a32399b1d234da027222150b989
#
_entry.id   89cc0a32399b1d234da027222150b989
#
_cell.length_a   1.000
_cell.length_b   1.000
_cell.length_c   1.000
_cell.angle_alpha   90.00
_cell.angle_beta   90.00
_cell.angle_gamma   90.00
#
_symmetry.space_group_name_H-M   'P 1'
#
loop_
_entity.id
_entity.type
_entity.pdbx_description
1 polymer ?
#
loop_
_entity_poly.entity_id
_entity_poly.type
_entity_poly.pdbx_seq_one_letter_code
_entity_poly.pdbx_strand_id
1 'polypeptide(L)'
;MAASLYPRALLSSKFGLTFRSVYLGVHENVYRSVFLGQVDAGGGVASTLDKEPAELRSQLRVLYETPGIVPHPLLAHPRVPKDVQKKIIDAVLALVNDSAGQALLAAVNFAKPVLADYERDYADIERLNLESHRVKTGVGGD
;
A
#
# COMPACT_ATOMS: atom_id res chain seq x y z
N MET A 1 0.05 -6.07 0.85
CA MET A 1 1.52 -6.24 0.90
C MET A 1 2.23 -5.01 1.45
N ALA A 2 2.05 -3.80 0.92
CA ALA A 2 2.71 -2.58 1.42
C ALA A 2 2.45 -2.31 2.91
N ALA A 3 1.20 -2.38 3.37
CA ALA A 3 0.83 -2.18 4.79
C ALA A 3 1.42 -3.20 5.78
N SER A 4 2.05 -4.25 5.29
CA SER A 4 2.75 -5.25 6.10
C SER A 4 4.27 -5.07 6.05
N LEU A 5 4.84 -4.97 4.85
CA LEU A 5 6.29 -4.90 4.68
C LEU A 5 6.87 -3.55 5.10
N TYR A 6 6.21 -2.46 4.74
CA TYR A 6 6.70 -1.11 5.05
C TYR A 6 6.78 -0.85 6.56
N PRO A 7 5.72 -1.08 7.39
CA PRO A 7 5.82 -0.92 8.83
C PRO A 7 6.90 -1.81 9.46
N ARG A 8 7.07 -3.04 8.98
CA ARG A 8 8.12 -3.95 9.48
C ARG A 8 9.51 -3.41 9.19
N ALA A 9 9.78 -2.98 7.95
CA ALA A 9 11.05 -2.37 7.59
C ALA A 9 11.31 -1.12 8.45
N LEU A 10 10.31 -0.27 8.63
CA LEU A 10 10.40 0.93 9.45
C LEU A 10 10.73 0.59 10.91
N LEU A 11 9.97 -0.31 11.53
CA LEU A 11 10.16 -0.69 12.92
C LEU A 11 11.53 -1.33 13.16
N SER A 12 11.96 -2.23 12.29
CA SER A 12 13.26 -2.90 12.43
C SER A 12 14.43 -2.00 12.06
N SER A 13 14.40 -1.35 10.88
CA SER A 13 15.57 -0.63 10.35
C SER A 13 15.70 0.79 10.89
N LYS A 14 14.58 1.50 11.08
CA LYS A 14 14.61 2.89 11.57
C LYS A 14 14.57 2.97 13.09
N PHE A 15 13.74 2.14 13.74
CA PHE A 15 13.54 2.19 15.18
C PHE A 15 14.28 1.10 15.95
N GLY A 16 14.97 0.17 15.27
CA GLY A 16 15.75 -0.90 15.91
C GLY A 16 14.93 -1.86 16.76
N LEU A 17 13.62 -1.98 16.51
CA LEU A 17 12.73 -2.80 17.32
C LEU A 17 12.77 -4.26 16.89
N THR A 18 12.80 -5.15 17.88
CA THR A 18 12.59 -6.59 17.69
C THR A 18 11.17 -6.96 18.08
N PHE A 19 10.46 -7.68 17.22
CA PHE A 19 9.06 -8.04 17.43
C PHE A 19 8.70 -9.34 16.69
N ARG A 20 7.67 -10.01 17.16
CA ARG A 20 7.08 -11.15 16.48
C ARG A 20 5.91 -10.67 15.61
N SER A 21 5.93 -10.99 14.33
CA SER A 21 4.84 -10.66 13.41
C SER A 21 3.80 -11.76 13.35
N VAL A 22 2.53 -11.36 13.38
CA VAL A 22 1.37 -12.23 13.15
C VAL A 22 0.57 -11.67 11.97
N TYR A 23 0.19 -12.52 11.03
CA TYR A 23 -0.62 -12.14 9.88
C TYR A 23 -2.08 -12.50 10.12
N LEU A 24 -2.96 -11.52 9.99
CA LEU A 24 -4.38 -11.62 10.32
C LEU A 24 -5.29 -11.56 9.09
N GLY A 25 -4.69 -11.67 7.90
CA GLY A 25 -5.39 -11.72 6.61
C GLY A 25 -5.79 -10.34 6.10
N VAL A 26 -6.72 -9.68 6.75
CA VAL A 26 -7.28 -8.37 6.34
C VAL A 26 -7.04 -7.29 7.40
N HIS A 27 -7.09 -6.02 6.99
CA HIS A 27 -6.78 -4.89 7.87
C HIS A 27 -7.75 -4.76 9.05
N GLU A 28 -9.03 -5.06 8.84
CA GLU A 28 -10.06 -5.04 9.85
C GLU A 28 -9.73 -5.98 11.02
N ASN A 29 -9.20 -7.16 10.72
CA ASN A 29 -8.77 -8.11 11.76
C ASN A 29 -7.58 -7.57 12.56
N VAL A 30 -6.69 -6.81 11.93
CA VAL A 30 -5.56 -6.17 12.62
C VAL A 30 -6.07 -5.17 13.64
N TYR A 31 -6.98 -4.26 13.23
CA TYR A 31 -7.53 -3.25 14.14
C TYR A 31 -8.27 -3.87 15.32
N ARG A 32 -9.09 -4.89 15.04
CA ARG A 32 -9.83 -5.62 16.09
C ARG A 32 -8.90 -6.36 17.05
N SER A 33 -7.82 -6.96 16.55
CA SER A 33 -6.87 -7.68 17.42
C SER A 33 -6.10 -6.74 18.32
N VAL A 34 -5.75 -5.52 17.86
CA VAL A 34 -5.17 -4.48 18.74
C VAL A 34 -6.21 -4.03 19.77
N PHE A 35 -7.44 -3.74 19.34
CA PHE A 35 -8.54 -3.35 20.21
C PHE A 35 -8.81 -4.37 21.32
N LEU A 36 -8.77 -5.66 21.01
CA LEU A 36 -8.96 -6.77 21.95
C LEU A 36 -7.71 -7.10 22.79
N GLY A 37 -6.59 -6.39 22.61
CA GLY A 37 -5.35 -6.66 23.32
C GLY A 37 -4.67 -7.98 22.95
N GLN A 38 -5.01 -8.57 21.81
CA GLN A 38 -4.39 -9.82 21.32
C GLN A 38 -3.02 -9.58 20.72
N VAL A 39 -2.74 -8.36 20.27
CA VAL A 39 -1.45 -7.88 19.78
C VAL A 39 -1.23 -6.45 20.28
N ASP A 40 0.03 -6.07 20.50
CA ASP A 40 0.39 -4.77 21.07
C ASP A 40 0.24 -3.62 20.06
N ALA A 41 0.47 -3.90 18.78
CA ALA A 41 0.35 -2.93 17.69
C ALA A 41 0.05 -3.62 16.36
N GLY A 42 -0.41 -2.86 15.38
CA GLY A 42 -0.73 -3.38 14.05
C GLY A 42 -0.44 -2.39 12.94
N GLY A 43 -0.12 -2.88 11.76
CA GLY A 43 0.02 -2.10 10.53
C GLY A 43 -1.21 -2.21 9.66
N GLY A 44 -1.74 -1.10 9.21
CA GLY A 44 -2.93 -1.05 8.37
C GLY A 44 -2.94 0.14 7.42
N VAL A 45 -4.07 0.36 6.77
CA VAL A 45 -4.30 1.47 5.84
C VAL A 45 -5.31 2.43 6.45
N ALA A 46 -5.00 3.72 6.52
CA ALA A 46 -5.84 4.74 7.16
C ALA A 46 -7.29 4.69 6.67
N SER A 47 -7.51 4.63 5.36
CA SER A 47 -8.86 4.57 4.78
C SER A 47 -9.67 3.32 5.15
N THR A 48 -9.03 2.25 5.61
CA THR A 48 -9.73 1.08 6.17
C THR A 48 -10.07 1.32 7.65
N LEU A 49 -9.14 1.93 8.40
CA LEU A 49 -9.40 2.32 9.79
C LEU A 49 -10.58 3.32 9.87
N ASP A 50 -10.67 4.27 8.94
CA ASP A 50 -11.74 5.27 8.90
C ASP A 50 -13.14 4.65 8.74
N LYS A 51 -13.22 3.44 8.17
CA LYS A 51 -14.48 2.70 7.98
C LYS A 51 -14.87 1.85 9.19
N GLU A 52 -13.98 1.66 10.14
CA GLU A 52 -14.30 0.92 11.37
C GLU A 52 -15.27 1.69 12.26
N PRO A 53 -16.05 1.01 13.12
CA PRO A 53 -16.96 1.66 14.08
C PRO A 53 -16.24 2.71 14.94
N ALA A 54 -16.94 3.81 15.24
CA ALA A 54 -16.38 4.91 16.03
C ALA A 54 -15.88 4.45 17.41
N GLU A 55 -16.54 3.50 18.03
CA GLU A 55 -16.16 2.92 19.30
C GLU A 55 -14.76 2.27 19.22
N LEU A 56 -14.51 1.47 18.19
CA LEU A 56 -13.21 0.85 17.96
C LEU A 56 -12.15 1.89 17.67
N ARG A 57 -12.43 2.86 16.77
CA ARG A 57 -11.49 3.90 16.41
C ARG A 57 -11.06 4.76 17.58
N SER A 58 -11.97 5.10 18.47
CA SER A 58 -11.70 5.95 19.64
C SER A 58 -10.75 5.31 20.68
N GLN A 59 -10.62 3.99 20.65
CA GLN A 59 -9.73 3.25 21.55
C GLN A 59 -8.38 2.90 20.93
N LEU A 60 -8.22 3.16 19.63
CA LEU A 60 -6.95 2.98 18.93
C LEU A 60 -6.19 4.30 18.82
N ARG A 61 -4.88 4.24 19.01
CA ARG A 61 -3.99 5.38 18.82
C ARG A 61 -3.09 5.12 17.61
N VAL A 62 -3.09 6.02 16.64
CA VAL A 62 -2.11 6.01 15.55
C VAL A 62 -0.75 6.40 16.13
N LEU A 63 0.21 5.48 16.10
CA LEU A 63 1.54 5.67 16.62
C LEU A 63 2.46 6.34 15.59
N TYR A 64 2.25 6.02 14.33
CA TYR A 64 3.02 6.55 13.22
C TYR A 64 2.19 6.49 11.93
N GLU A 65 2.20 7.58 11.21
CA GLU A 65 1.65 7.66 9.85
C GLU A 65 2.79 7.80 8.86
N THR A 66 2.79 6.94 7.83
CA THR A 66 3.81 7.00 6.79
C THR A 66 3.56 8.20 5.88
N PRO A 67 4.61 8.82 5.31
CA PRO A 67 4.42 9.76 4.22
C PRO A 67 3.56 9.14 3.12
N GLY A 68 2.76 9.96 2.44
CA GLY A 68 1.98 9.51 1.30
C GLY A 68 2.89 8.90 0.22
N ILE A 69 2.54 7.72 -0.24
CA ILE A 69 3.25 7.02 -1.31
C ILE A 69 2.37 7.05 -2.54
N VAL A 70 2.96 7.28 -3.71
CA VAL A 70 2.23 7.22 -4.97
C VAL A 70 1.61 5.81 -5.11
N PRO A 71 0.28 5.72 -5.26
CA PRO A 71 -0.39 4.43 -5.30
C PRO A 71 -0.12 3.69 -6.62
N HIS A 72 -0.65 2.51 -6.71
CA HIS A 72 -0.50 1.51 -7.77
C HIS A 72 -0.20 2.05 -9.17
N PRO A 73 1.05 1.93 -9.68
CA PRO A 73 1.38 2.39 -11.02
C PRO A 73 0.78 1.48 -12.10
N LEU A 74 0.40 2.07 -13.22
CA LEU A 74 0.23 1.34 -14.47
C LEU A 74 1.61 1.11 -15.09
N LEU A 75 2.03 -0.14 -15.19
CA LEU A 75 3.35 -0.54 -15.68
C LEU A 75 3.26 -1.19 -17.05
N ALA A 76 4.18 -0.87 -17.94
CA ALA A 76 4.37 -1.55 -19.20
C ALA A 76 5.64 -2.42 -19.14
N HIS A 77 5.52 -3.68 -19.60
CA HIS A 77 6.71 -4.53 -19.75
C HIS A 77 7.66 -3.96 -20.82
N PRO A 78 9.00 -4.06 -20.67
CA PRO A 78 9.97 -3.52 -21.62
C PRO A 78 9.79 -4.00 -23.08
N ARG A 79 9.17 -5.17 -23.30
CA ARG A 79 8.83 -5.67 -24.64
C ARG A 79 7.77 -4.86 -25.38
N VAL A 80 6.99 -4.01 -24.68
CA VAL A 80 5.98 -3.15 -25.32
C VAL A 80 6.70 -2.00 -26.01
N PRO A 81 6.51 -1.79 -27.32
CA PRO A 81 7.16 -0.71 -28.06
C PRO A 81 6.84 0.67 -27.45
N LYS A 82 7.80 1.58 -27.49
CA LYS A 82 7.71 2.91 -26.87
C LYS A 82 6.54 3.74 -27.42
N ASP A 83 6.26 3.65 -28.70
CA ASP A 83 5.12 4.32 -29.32
C ASP A 83 3.78 3.79 -28.80
N VAL A 84 3.69 2.47 -28.53
CA VAL A 84 2.51 1.85 -27.93
C VAL A 84 2.38 2.28 -26.46
N GLN A 85 3.48 2.31 -25.69
CA GLN A 85 3.47 2.82 -24.31
C GLN A 85 2.94 4.25 -24.26
N LYS A 86 3.43 5.12 -25.20
CA LYS A 86 2.97 6.51 -25.29
C LYS A 86 1.47 6.59 -25.60
N LYS A 87 0.96 5.81 -26.56
CA LYS A 87 -0.47 5.77 -26.88
C LYS A 87 -1.33 5.36 -25.69
N ILE A 88 -0.88 4.40 -24.88
CA ILE A 88 -1.57 3.98 -23.67
C ILE A 88 -1.62 5.11 -22.65
N ILE A 89 -0.49 5.77 -22.40
CA ILE A 89 -0.40 6.92 -21.49
C ILE A 89 -1.35 8.03 -21.93
N ASP A 90 -1.26 8.44 -23.21
CA ASP A 90 -2.09 9.51 -23.77
C ASP A 90 -3.59 9.18 -23.65
N ALA A 91 -3.99 7.92 -23.91
CA ALA A 91 -5.35 7.47 -23.79
C ALA A 91 -5.87 7.51 -22.33
N VAL A 92 -5.07 7.03 -21.38
CA VAL A 92 -5.44 7.06 -19.95
C VAL A 92 -5.55 8.49 -19.44
N LEU A 93 -4.61 9.37 -19.81
CA LEU A 93 -4.64 10.77 -19.41
C LEU A 93 -5.80 11.53 -20.08
N ALA A 94 -6.22 11.13 -21.27
CA ALA A 94 -7.37 11.75 -21.93
C ALA A 94 -8.71 11.47 -21.22
N LEU A 95 -8.84 10.33 -20.52
CA LEU A 95 -10.06 9.97 -19.79
C LEU A 95 -10.47 10.98 -18.71
N VAL A 96 -9.54 11.80 -18.19
CA VAL A 96 -9.89 12.83 -17.20
C VAL A 96 -10.65 14.00 -17.80
N ASN A 97 -10.69 14.13 -19.14
CA ASN A 97 -11.26 15.28 -19.82
C ASN A 97 -12.78 15.18 -20.06
N ASP A 98 -13.38 14.03 -19.79
CA ASP A 98 -14.82 13.84 -19.93
C ASP A 98 -15.42 13.07 -18.74
N SER A 99 -16.73 13.25 -18.52
CA SER A 99 -17.42 12.69 -17.36
C SER A 99 -17.50 11.15 -17.38
N ALA A 100 -17.62 10.55 -18.56
CA ALA A 100 -17.66 9.09 -18.68
C ALA A 100 -16.30 8.48 -18.37
N GLY A 101 -15.22 9.08 -18.87
CA GLY A 101 -13.84 8.70 -18.57
C GLY A 101 -13.53 8.84 -17.07
N GLN A 102 -13.95 9.95 -16.45
CA GLN A 102 -13.80 10.15 -15.01
C GLN A 102 -14.53 9.08 -14.20
N ALA A 103 -15.73 8.69 -14.60
CA ALA A 103 -16.49 7.62 -13.94
C ALA A 103 -15.81 6.28 -14.04
N LEU A 104 -15.24 5.93 -15.21
CA LEU A 104 -14.47 4.71 -15.42
C LEU A 104 -13.20 4.68 -14.54
N LEU A 105 -12.45 5.77 -14.49
CA LEU A 105 -11.26 5.89 -13.65
C LEU A 105 -11.60 5.76 -12.16
N ALA A 106 -12.68 6.38 -11.72
CA ALA A 106 -13.14 6.29 -10.33
C ALA A 106 -13.56 4.87 -9.95
N ALA A 107 -14.22 4.13 -10.87
CA ALA A 107 -14.66 2.76 -10.64
C ALA A 107 -13.48 1.79 -10.37
N VAL A 108 -12.29 2.10 -10.92
CA VAL A 108 -11.07 1.31 -10.69
C VAL A 108 -10.11 1.95 -9.65
N ASN A 109 -10.59 2.91 -8.87
CA ASN A 109 -9.80 3.66 -7.88
C ASN A 109 -8.56 4.37 -8.48
N PHE A 110 -8.67 4.85 -9.70
CA PHE A 110 -7.60 5.54 -10.44
C PHE A 110 -8.05 6.95 -10.87
N ALA A 111 -8.79 7.65 -10.02
CA ALA A 111 -9.52 8.88 -10.34
C ALA A 111 -8.66 10.04 -10.87
N LYS A 112 -7.39 10.09 -10.50
CA LYS A 112 -6.47 11.18 -10.88
C LYS A 112 -5.16 10.61 -11.41
N PRO A 113 -5.13 10.02 -12.63
CA PRO A 113 -3.89 9.53 -13.23
C PRO A 113 -2.92 10.69 -13.48
N VAL A 114 -1.66 10.47 -13.14
CA VAL A 114 -0.55 11.39 -13.40
C VAL A 114 0.62 10.61 -13.98
N LEU A 115 1.50 11.32 -14.70
CA LEU A 115 2.74 10.70 -15.14
C LEU A 115 3.60 10.37 -13.93
N ALA A 116 3.96 9.10 -13.80
CA ALA A 116 4.88 8.63 -12.77
C ALA A 116 6.32 8.70 -13.29
N ASP A 117 7.23 8.97 -12.38
CA ASP A 117 8.67 8.85 -12.58
C ASP A 117 9.23 7.91 -11.49
N TYR A 118 9.99 6.91 -11.90
CA TYR A 118 10.46 5.88 -10.96
C TYR A 118 11.35 6.44 -9.87
N GLU A 119 12.33 7.26 -10.24
CA GLU A 119 13.31 7.81 -9.30
C GLU A 119 12.66 8.76 -8.30
N ARG A 120 11.76 9.62 -8.78
CA ARG A 120 11.03 10.56 -7.91
C ARG A 120 10.02 9.88 -7.00
N ASP A 121 9.27 8.91 -7.53
CA ASP A 121 8.04 8.43 -6.89
C ASP A 121 8.22 7.11 -6.14
N TYR A 122 9.23 6.29 -6.50
CA TYR A 122 9.36 4.91 -6.01
C TYR A 122 10.74 4.53 -5.49
N ALA A 123 11.84 5.23 -5.88
CA ALA A 123 13.20 4.82 -5.50
C ALA A 123 13.41 4.78 -3.97
N ASP A 124 12.78 5.67 -3.22
CA ASP A 124 12.87 5.68 -1.76
C ASP A 124 12.26 4.44 -1.10
N ILE A 125 11.25 3.83 -1.74
CA ILE A 125 10.65 2.57 -1.27
C ILE A 125 11.65 1.42 -1.44
N GLU A 126 12.39 1.41 -2.54
CA GLU A 126 13.39 0.38 -2.82
C GLU A 126 14.54 0.41 -1.80
N ARG A 127 14.96 1.61 -1.35
CA ARG A 127 15.98 1.78 -0.31
C ARG A 127 15.63 1.14 1.02
N LEU A 128 14.34 0.89 1.28
CA LEU A 128 13.88 0.19 2.49
C LEU A 128 14.16 -1.31 2.46
N ASN A 129 14.66 -1.85 1.35
CA ASN A 129 14.95 -3.28 1.15
C ASN A 129 13.80 -4.19 1.65
N LEU A 130 12.57 -3.90 1.20
CA LEU A 130 11.35 -4.53 1.70
C LEU A 130 11.36 -6.05 1.58
N GLU A 131 12.07 -6.60 0.59
CA GLU A 131 12.19 -8.04 0.39
C GLU A 131 12.89 -8.74 1.58
N SER A 132 13.85 -8.10 2.24
CA SER A 132 14.52 -8.64 3.43
C SER A 132 13.58 -8.82 4.62
N HIS A 133 12.46 -8.10 4.62
CA HIS A 133 11.41 -8.15 5.65
C HIS A 133 10.26 -9.09 5.31
N ARG A 134 10.36 -9.80 4.19
CA ARG A 134 9.36 -10.80 3.78
C ARG A 134 9.40 -11.98 4.73
N VAL A 135 8.27 -12.34 5.34
CA VAL A 135 8.19 -13.61 6.06
C VAL A 135 8.16 -14.72 5.02
N LYS A 136 9.13 -15.61 5.11
CA LYS A 136 9.01 -16.89 4.42
C LYS A 136 7.86 -17.63 5.11
N THR A 137 6.68 -17.60 4.52
CA THR A 137 5.62 -18.51 4.91
C THR A 137 6.13 -19.90 4.61
N GLY A 138 6.55 -20.61 5.65
CA GLY A 138 6.87 -22.02 5.55
C GLY A 138 5.58 -22.78 5.27
N VAL A 139 5.20 -22.84 4.01
CA VAL A 139 4.38 -23.94 3.50
C VAL A 139 5.40 -25.02 3.21
N GLY A 140 5.69 -25.83 4.23
CA GLY A 140 6.33 -27.11 4.05
C GLY A 140 5.36 -27.96 3.24
N GLY A 141 5.69 -28.18 1.98
CA GLY A 141 5.18 -29.29 1.20
C GLY A 141 6.31 -30.31 1.18
N ASP A 142 6.12 -31.42 1.84
CA ASP A 142 6.78 -32.68 1.52
C ASP A 142 6.24 -33.20 0.19
#